data_d9889f756a0ae243c0adbfe6a093bd7e
#
_entry.id   d9889f756a0ae243c0adbfe6a093bd7e
#
_cell.length_a   1.000
_cell.length_b   1.000
_cell.length_c   1.000
_cell.angle_alpha   90.00
_cell.angle_beta   90.00
_cell.angle_gamma   90.00
#
_symmetry.space_group_name_H-M   'P 1'
#
loop_
_entity.id
_entity.type
_entity.pdbx_description
1 polymer ?
#
loop_
_entity_poly.entity_id
_entity_poly.type
_entity_poly.pdbx_seq_one_letter_code
_entity_poly.pdbx_strand_id
1 'polypeptide(L)'
;VDTMDNLETAGIAFGQLSGEFLRTKVGPELDAFRFAQYAGASGISKISAGATLADGAAVVTALRAGVNKMDEDEVDPNNRYLFITPTLYGMIRDLDTTKSKEVLETFAGIVKVPQSRFYTAIDQYDGTTSSEEAGGYVKDPTNGCDINFMIIEKSAVIQFEKHVAPKIITPEQNQSADAYKFGYRNVGIADVYE
;
A
#
# COMPACT_ATOMS: atom_id res chain seq x y z
N VAL A 1 -25.21 -6.97 7.81
CA VAL A 1 -26.39 -6.13 7.51
C VAL A 1 -27.62 -6.96 7.84
N ASP A 2 -28.51 -6.41 8.64
CA ASP A 2 -29.79 -7.03 9.00
C ASP A 2 -30.67 -7.21 7.74
N THR A 3 -31.53 -8.25 7.76
CA THR A 3 -32.40 -8.57 6.62
C THR A 3 -33.43 -7.46 6.38
N MET A 4 -33.97 -6.84 7.42
CA MET A 4 -34.95 -5.74 7.30
C MET A 4 -34.30 -4.50 6.73
N ASP A 5 -33.13 -4.10 7.23
CA ASP A 5 -32.38 -2.94 6.69
C ASP A 5 -32.04 -3.14 5.21
N ASN A 6 -31.68 -4.35 4.81
CA ASN A 6 -31.37 -4.63 3.42
C ASN A 6 -32.62 -4.60 2.53
N LEU A 7 -33.77 -5.07 3.03
CA LEU A 7 -35.05 -4.99 2.33
C LEU A 7 -35.54 -3.56 2.16
N GLU A 8 -35.47 -2.74 3.20
CA GLU A 8 -35.86 -1.31 3.16
C GLU A 8 -35.03 -0.50 2.16
N THR A 9 -33.77 -0.89 1.98
CA THR A 9 -32.86 -0.27 0.98
C THR A 9 -32.89 -0.95 -0.38
N ALA A 10 -33.83 -1.86 -0.65
CA ALA A 10 -33.92 -2.62 -1.90
C ALA A 10 -32.64 -3.40 -2.24
N GLY A 11 -31.94 -3.92 -1.23
CA GLY A 11 -30.69 -4.69 -1.41
C GLY A 11 -29.42 -3.85 -1.58
N ILE A 12 -29.51 -2.53 -1.52
CA ILE A 12 -28.37 -1.63 -1.77
C ILE A 12 -27.41 -1.61 -0.56
N ALA A 13 -27.95 -1.68 0.66
CA ALA A 13 -27.16 -1.54 1.89
C ALA A 13 -26.02 -2.57 1.99
N PHE A 14 -26.27 -3.83 1.68
CA PHE A 14 -25.26 -4.88 1.71
C PHE A 14 -24.19 -4.68 0.64
N GLY A 15 -24.59 -4.29 -0.58
CA GLY A 15 -23.65 -4.00 -1.66
C GLY A 15 -22.72 -2.83 -1.35
N GLN A 16 -23.26 -1.76 -0.78
CA GLN A 16 -22.48 -0.60 -0.36
C GLN A 16 -21.51 -0.95 0.79
N LEU A 17 -21.98 -1.68 1.80
CA LEU A 17 -21.13 -2.11 2.92
C LEU A 17 -19.95 -2.96 2.44
N SER A 18 -20.21 -3.96 1.60
CA SER A 18 -19.14 -4.85 1.11
C SER A 18 -18.13 -4.10 0.23
N GLY A 19 -18.59 -3.22 -0.66
CA GLY A 19 -17.72 -2.39 -1.49
C GLY A 19 -16.88 -1.42 -0.66
N GLU A 20 -17.49 -0.76 0.33
CA GLU A 20 -16.78 0.16 1.22
C GLU A 20 -15.76 -0.57 2.11
N PHE A 21 -16.08 -1.76 2.61
CA PHE A 21 -15.15 -2.59 3.36
C PHE A 21 -13.92 -2.97 2.53
N LEU A 22 -14.12 -3.42 1.29
CA LEU A 22 -13.00 -3.76 0.41
C LEU A 22 -12.11 -2.53 0.14
N ARG A 23 -12.72 -1.38 -0.12
CA ARG A 23 -12.02 -0.14 -0.44
C ARG A 23 -11.27 0.45 0.76
N THR A 24 -11.86 0.43 1.95
CA THR A 24 -11.34 1.15 3.14
C THR A 24 -10.52 0.28 4.07
N LYS A 25 -10.71 -1.03 4.05
CA LYS A 25 -10.02 -1.97 4.93
C LYS A 25 -9.08 -2.89 4.15
N VAL A 26 -9.60 -3.68 3.23
CA VAL A 26 -8.81 -4.68 2.51
C VAL A 26 -7.74 -4.05 1.60
N GLY A 27 -8.11 -3.04 0.81
CA GLY A 27 -7.15 -2.37 -0.09
C GLY A 27 -5.96 -1.76 0.63
N PRO A 28 -6.16 -0.90 1.67
CA PRO A 28 -5.07 -0.34 2.43
C PRO A 28 -4.17 -1.36 3.13
N GLU A 29 -4.74 -2.45 3.66
CA GLU A 29 -4.00 -3.51 4.31
C GLU A 29 -3.11 -4.28 3.32
N LEU A 30 -3.65 -4.63 2.16
CA LEU A 30 -2.89 -5.28 1.08
C LEU A 30 -1.74 -4.40 0.58
N ASP A 31 -1.99 -3.11 0.39
CA ASP A 31 -0.95 -2.16 -0.02
C ASP A 31 0.15 -2.07 1.04
N ALA A 32 -0.23 -1.91 2.32
CA ALA A 32 0.72 -1.82 3.41
C ALA A 32 1.57 -3.11 3.55
N PHE A 33 0.94 -4.27 3.42
CA PHE A 33 1.64 -5.55 3.41
C PHE A 33 2.66 -5.63 2.27
N ARG A 34 2.26 -5.29 1.04
CA ARG A 34 3.14 -5.34 -0.14
C ARG A 34 4.33 -4.40 0.00
N PHE A 35 4.09 -3.14 0.40
CA PHE A 35 5.18 -2.18 0.60
C PHE A 35 6.14 -2.63 1.71
N ALA A 36 5.63 -3.21 2.81
CA ALA A 36 6.47 -3.75 3.86
C ALA A 36 7.33 -4.93 3.37
N GLN A 37 6.76 -5.84 2.57
CA GLN A 37 7.50 -6.95 1.96
C GLN A 37 8.60 -6.44 1.01
N TYR A 38 8.29 -5.51 0.12
CA TYR A 38 9.29 -4.93 -0.78
C TYR A 38 10.39 -4.17 -0.04
N ALA A 39 10.04 -3.42 1.01
CA ALA A 39 11.04 -2.71 1.84
C ALA A 39 11.91 -3.63 2.70
N GLY A 40 11.39 -4.82 3.03
CA GLY A 40 12.07 -5.85 3.80
C GLY A 40 12.97 -6.78 2.97
N ALA A 41 12.85 -6.76 1.64
CA ALA A 41 13.62 -7.63 0.76
C ALA A 41 15.13 -7.40 0.94
N SER A 42 15.91 -8.49 0.85
CA SER A 42 17.37 -8.42 0.81
C SER A 42 17.83 -7.85 -0.54
N GLY A 43 19.00 -7.29 -0.60
CA GLY A 43 19.57 -6.80 -1.86
C GLY A 43 19.05 -5.43 -2.35
N ILE A 44 17.95 -4.90 -1.80
CA ILE A 44 17.46 -3.57 -2.21
C ILE A 44 18.36 -2.45 -1.70
N SER A 45 18.55 -1.41 -2.52
CA SER A 45 19.28 -0.20 -2.13
C SER A 45 18.41 0.69 -1.25
N LYS A 46 18.89 1.03 -0.05
CA LYS A 46 18.20 1.92 0.90
C LYS A 46 18.79 3.32 0.83
N ILE A 47 18.27 4.12 -0.09
CA ILE A 47 18.68 5.51 -0.26
C ILE A 47 18.05 6.37 0.84
N SER A 48 18.88 7.15 1.52
CA SER A 48 18.43 8.06 2.59
C SER A 48 17.65 7.36 3.73
N ALA A 49 18.05 6.13 4.09
CA ALA A 49 17.42 5.39 5.19
C ALA A 49 17.45 6.21 6.49
N GLY A 50 16.30 6.39 7.13
CA GLY A 50 16.16 7.16 8.37
C GLY A 50 16.27 8.69 8.19
N ALA A 51 16.44 9.21 6.99
CA ALA A 51 16.52 10.64 6.73
C ALA A 51 15.16 11.33 6.79
N THR A 52 15.11 12.50 7.43
CA THR A 52 13.98 13.42 7.31
C THR A 52 14.22 14.35 6.13
N LEU A 53 13.35 14.30 5.14
CA LEU A 53 13.39 15.17 3.97
C LEU A 53 12.62 16.46 4.27
N ALA A 54 13.32 17.48 4.70
CA ALA A 54 12.74 18.70 5.27
C ALA A 54 12.12 19.64 4.23
N ASP A 55 12.62 19.60 3.00
CA ASP A 55 12.18 20.46 1.91
C ASP A 55 12.24 19.76 0.54
N GLY A 56 11.66 20.41 -0.47
CA GLY A 56 11.62 19.85 -1.82
C GLY A 56 12.99 19.66 -2.46
N ALA A 57 14.00 20.47 -2.10
CA ALA A 57 15.36 20.32 -2.61
C ALA A 57 16.02 19.05 -2.08
N ALA A 58 15.82 18.75 -0.79
CA ALA A 58 16.28 17.50 -0.20
C ALA A 58 15.62 16.28 -0.85
N VAL A 59 14.30 16.36 -1.13
CA VAL A 59 13.57 15.29 -1.82
C VAL A 59 14.13 15.08 -3.24
N VAL A 60 14.32 16.13 -4.01
CA VAL A 60 14.89 16.06 -5.38
C VAL A 60 16.30 15.44 -5.35
N THR A 61 17.12 15.82 -4.37
CA THR A 61 18.46 15.26 -4.21
C THR A 61 18.41 13.75 -3.89
N ALA A 62 17.52 13.33 -2.99
CA ALA A 62 17.36 11.93 -2.63
C ALA A 62 16.83 11.10 -3.81
N LEU A 63 15.84 11.62 -4.56
CA LEU A 63 15.32 10.95 -5.76
C LEU A 63 16.40 10.79 -6.84
N ARG A 64 17.20 11.84 -7.08
CA ARG A 64 18.31 11.77 -8.03
C ARG A 64 19.35 10.74 -7.60
N ALA A 65 19.67 10.66 -6.31
CA ALA A 65 20.56 9.61 -5.80
C ALA A 65 20.00 8.21 -6.05
N GLY A 66 18.69 8.03 -5.87
CA GLY A 66 18.02 6.76 -6.18
C GLY A 66 18.08 6.41 -7.67
N VAL A 67 17.78 7.37 -8.55
CA VAL A 67 17.86 7.17 -10.01
C VAL A 67 19.31 6.85 -10.43
N ASN A 68 20.29 7.61 -9.96
CA ASN A 68 21.69 7.35 -10.28
C ASN A 68 22.14 5.95 -9.83
N LYS A 69 21.70 5.51 -8.63
CA LYS A 69 22.00 4.16 -8.15
C LYS A 69 21.41 3.09 -9.07
N MET A 70 20.18 3.26 -9.54
CA MET A 70 19.57 2.34 -10.50
C MET A 70 20.27 2.36 -11.86
N ASP A 71 20.80 3.52 -12.28
CA ASP A 71 21.58 3.62 -13.52
C ASP A 71 22.94 2.91 -13.39
N GLU A 72 23.62 3.04 -12.23
CA GLU A 72 24.85 2.30 -11.93
C GLU A 72 24.62 0.78 -11.84
N ASP A 73 23.44 0.37 -11.39
CA ASP A 73 23.03 -1.05 -11.33
C ASP A 73 22.46 -1.56 -12.67
N GLU A 74 22.54 -0.77 -13.75
CA GLU A 74 22.08 -1.10 -15.12
C GLU A 74 20.59 -1.49 -15.20
N VAL A 75 19.75 -0.95 -14.33
CA VAL A 75 18.29 -1.18 -14.34
C VAL A 75 17.64 -0.41 -15.49
N ASP A 76 16.70 -1.04 -16.22
CA ASP A 76 16.01 -0.40 -17.35
C ASP A 76 15.31 0.91 -16.92
N PRO A 77 15.64 2.05 -17.55
CA PRO A 77 15.02 3.33 -17.21
C PRO A 77 13.57 3.47 -17.64
N ASN A 78 13.10 2.70 -18.63
CA ASN A 78 11.78 2.90 -19.23
C ASN A 78 10.61 2.45 -18.36
N ASN A 79 10.85 1.58 -17.38
CA ASN A 79 9.81 0.95 -16.56
C ASN A 79 9.93 1.25 -15.07
N ARG A 80 10.57 2.37 -14.71
CA ARG A 80 10.72 2.80 -13.32
C ARG A 80 9.50 3.58 -12.86
N TYR A 81 8.88 3.14 -11.78
CA TYR A 81 7.73 3.79 -11.14
C TYR A 81 8.16 4.39 -9.80
N LEU A 82 7.74 5.63 -9.57
CA LEU A 82 7.94 6.30 -8.30
C LEU A 82 6.68 6.20 -7.44
N PHE A 83 6.81 5.57 -6.27
CA PHE A 83 5.84 5.62 -5.19
C PHE A 83 6.31 6.64 -4.16
N ILE A 84 5.51 7.65 -3.86
CA ILE A 84 5.92 8.78 -3.02
C ILE A 84 4.75 9.27 -2.16
N THR A 85 5.04 9.79 -0.97
CA THR A 85 3.99 10.37 -0.14
C THR A 85 3.45 11.67 -0.75
N PRO A 86 2.14 11.97 -0.59
CA PRO A 86 1.53 13.18 -1.14
C PRO A 86 2.22 14.47 -0.66
N THR A 87 2.68 14.50 0.59
CA THR A 87 3.38 15.64 1.18
C THR A 87 4.70 15.93 0.46
N LEU A 88 5.55 14.91 0.29
CA LEU A 88 6.83 15.06 -0.39
C LEU A 88 6.65 15.40 -1.88
N TYR A 89 5.66 14.79 -2.53
CA TYR A 89 5.32 15.14 -3.90
C TYR A 89 4.90 16.61 -4.03
N GLY A 90 4.11 17.13 -3.08
CA GLY A 90 3.76 18.55 -3.00
C GLY A 90 4.99 19.44 -2.89
N MET A 91 5.91 19.12 -1.97
CA MET A 91 7.16 19.87 -1.80
C MET A 91 8.00 19.95 -3.07
N ILE A 92 8.05 18.88 -3.88
CA ILE A 92 8.75 18.92 -5.19
C ILE A 92 8.04 19.83 -6.17
N ARG A 93 6.71 19.77 -6.21
CA ARG A 93 5.91 20.62 -7.13
C ARG A 93 6.00 22.09 -6.79
N ASP A 94 6.05 22.42 -5.51
CA ASP A 94 6.16 23.80 -5.02
C ASP A 94 7.52 24.44 -5.36
N LEU A 95 8.58 23.65 -5.57
CA LEU A 95 9.87 24.15 -6.03
C LEU A 95 9.81 24.77 -7.42
N ASP A 96 8.99 24.20 -8.31
CA ASP A 96 8.81 24.61 -9.72
C ASP A 96 10.12 24.95 -10.47
N THR A 97 11.18 24.18 -10.20
CA THR A 97 12.49 24.35 -10.83
C THR A 97 12.67 23.37 -11.99
N THR A 98 13.58 23.69 -12.92
CA THR A 98 13.97 22.76 -14.00
C THR A 98 14.42 21.42 -13.43
N LYS A 99 15.24 21.43 -12.36
CA LYS A 99 15.74 20.22 -11.70
C LYS A 99 14.63 19.34 -11.15
N SER A 100 13.58 19.93 -10.54
CA SER A 100 12.46 19.18 -10.00
C SER A 100 11.61 18.53 -11.10
N LYS A 101 11.44 19.22 -12.24
CA LYS A 101 10.73 18.70 -13.41
C LYS A 101 11.50 17.55 -14.07
N GLU A 102 12.77 17.74 -14.34
CA GLU A 102 13.63 16.71 -14.94
C GLU A 102 13.65 15.41 -14.15
N VAL A 103 13.76 15.48 -12.81
CA VAL A 103 13.75 14.26 -11.98
C VAL A 103 12.40 13.53 -12.05
N LEU A 104 11.29 14.25 -12.08
CA LEU A 104 9.97 13.64 -12.19
C LEU A 104 9.72 13.02 -13.58
N GLU A 105 10.31 13.58 -14.63
CA GLU A 105 10.21 13.07 -16.00
C GLU A 105 10.99 11.78 -16.24
N THR A 106 11.92 11.40 -15.34
CA THR A 106 12.66 10.13 -15.46
C THR A 106 11.81 8.90 -15.13
N PHE A 107 10.61 9.09 -14.53
CA PHE A 107 9.76 7.98 -14.12
C PHE A 107 8.66 7.72 -15.16
N ALA A 108 8.45 6.42 -15.47
CA ALA A 108 7.34 5.98 -16.33
C ALA A 108 5.97 6.27 -15.73
N GLY A 109 5.89 6.36 -14.41
CA GLY A 109 4.68 6.74 -13.68
C GLY A 109 4.96 7.09 -12.24
N ILE A 110 4.09 7.94 -11.67
CA ILE A 110 4.19 8.42 -10.30
C ILE A 110 2.90 8.09 -9.56
N VAL A 111 3.02 7.36 -8.47
CA VAL A 111 1.90 6.94 -7.61
C VAL A 111 2.03 7.59 -6.25
N LYS A 112 1.01 8.36 -5.85
CA LYS A 112 0.95 8.97 -4.52
C LYS A 112 0.39 7.96 -3.53
N VAL A 113 1.17 7.61 -2.51
CA VAL A 113 0.82 6.63 -1.49
C VAL A 113 0.61 7.35 -0.17
N PRO A 114 -0.58 7.27 0.46
CA PRO A 114 -0.80 7.80 1.80
C PRO A 114 0.16 7.18 2.82
N GLN A 115 0.71 8.00 3.73
CA GLN A 115 1.65 7.52 4.75
C GLN A 115 1.07 6.39 5.61
N SER A 116 -0.25 6.37 5.83
CA SER A 116 -0.95 5.36 6.63
C SER A 116 -0.82 3.92 6.12
N ARG A 117 -0.30 3.72 4.91
CA ARG A 117 -0.04 2.41 4.31
C ARG A 117 1.37 2.26 3.74
N PHE A 118 2.29 3.17 4.12
CA PHE A 118 3.62 3.24 3.53
C PHE A 118 4.70 3.10 4.60
N TYR A 119 4.87 1.86 5.08
CA TYR A 119 5.75 1.47 6.18
C TYR A 119 6.71 0.36 5.76
N THR A 120 7.89 0.31 6.39
CA THR A 120 8.90 -0.73 6.15
C THR A 120 8.56 -2.05 6.82
N ALA A 121 7.76 -2.03 7.88
CA ALA A 121 7.22 -3.21 8.55
C ALA A 121 5.88 -2.87 9.19
N ILE A 122 4.98 -3.85 9.22
CA ILE A 122 3.65 -3.75 9.81
C ILE A 122 3.34 -4.97 10.66
N ASP A 123 2.52 -4.78 11.69
CA ASP A 123 1.87 -5.85 12.44
C ASP A 123 0.43 -5.98 11.94
N GLN A 124 0.06 -7.17 11.50
CA GLN A 124 -1.30 -7.49 11.08
C GLN A 124 -2.04 -8.12 12.27
N TYR A 125 -3.21 -7.60 12.58
CA TYR A 125 -4.06 -8.08 13.65
C TYR A 125 -4.90 -9.28 13.20
N ASP A 126 -5.00 -10.29 14.04
CA ASP A 126 -5.71 -11.55 13.74
C ASP A 126 -7.24 -11.45 13.89
N GLY A 127 -7.74 -10.36 14.48
CA GLY A 127 -9.17 -10.14 14.74
C GLY A 127 -9.75 -11.00 15.87
N THR A 128 -8.91 -11.72 16.62
CA THR A 128 -9.35 -12.64 17.68
C THR A 128 -8.62 -12.44 19.01
N THR A 129 -7.36 -12.03 18.96
CA THR A 129 -6.57 -11.74 20.16
C THR A 129 -7.10 -10.48 20.87
N SER A 130 -7.04 -10.49 22.21
CA SER A 130 -7.45 -9.33 23.02
C SER A 130 -6.67 -8.08 22.61
N SER A 131 -7.38 -7.01 22.37
CA SER A 131 -6.90 -5.72 21.78
C SER A 131 -6.71 -5.71 20.26
N GLU A 132 -6.92 -6.81 19.56
CA GLU A 132 -6.81 -6.93 18.10
C GLU A 132 -8.14 -7.27 17.42
N GLU A 133 -9.24 -7.31 18.18
CA GLU A 133 -10.57 -7.77 17.73
C GLU A 133 -11.11 -6.96 16.53
N ALA A 134 -10.63 -5.73 16.36
CA ALA A 134 -11.00 -4.89 15.21
C ALA A 134 -10.34 -5.34 13.90
N GLY A 135 -9.33 -6.20 13.96
CA GLY A 135 -8.51 -6.59 12.80
C GLY A 135 -7.75 -5.41 12.20
N GLY A 136 -7.26 -5.56 10.98
CA GLY A 136 -6.48 -4.55 10.29
C GLY A 136 -5.00 -4.63 10.58
N TYR A 137 -4.30 -3.50 10.49
CA TYR A 137 -2.84 -3.46 10.68
C TYR A 137 -2.40 -2.15 11.34
N VAL A 138 -1.22 -2.19 11.92
CA VAL A 138 -0.51 -1.01 12.43
C VAL A 138 0.94 -1.03 11.96
N LYS A 139 1.61 0.11 12.03
CA LYS A 139 3.08 0.14 11.86
C LYS A 139 3.74 -0.66 12.99
N ASP A 140 4.64 -1.59 12.66
CA ASP A 140 5.42 -2.33 13.67
C ASP A 140 6.15 -1.32 14.57
N PRO A 141 5.93 -1.35 15.89
CA PRO A 141 6.50 -0.38 16.81
C PRO A 141 8.02 -0.54 16.99
N THR A 142 8.57 -1.68 16.63
CA THR A 142 9.99 -2.01 16.82
C THR A 142 10.81 -1.82 15.54
N ASN A 143 10.31 -2.34 14.41
CA ASN A 143 11.05 -2.41 13.15
C ASN A 143 10.43 -1.51 12.06
N GLY A 144 9.22 -1.01 12.28
CA GLY A 144 8.49 -0.20 11.32
C GLY A 144 9.01 1.23 11.26
N CYS A 145 9.40 1.68 10.07
CA CYS A 145 9.72 3.07 9.75
C CYS A 145 8.79 3.59 8.66
N ASP A 146 8.63 4.91 8.63
CA ASP A 146 7.89 5.58 7.57
C ASP A 146 8.72 5.55 6.29
N ILE A 147 8.13 5.13 5.17
CA ILE A 147 8.75 5.20 3.86
C ILE A 147 8.44 6.57 3.25
N ASN A 148 9.46 7.28 2.82
CA ASN A 148 9.35 8.56 2.15
C ASN A 148 8.98 8.39 0.67
N PHE A 149 9.73 7.55 -0.02
CA PHE A 149 9.50 7.17 -1.41
C PHE A 149 10.10 5.78 -1.69
N MET A 150 9.65 5.16 -2.76
CA MET A 150 10.18 3.91 -3.28
C MET A 150 10.22 3.99 -4.80
N ILE A 151 11.35 3.66 -5.41
CA ILE A 151 11.50 3.56 -6.86
C ILE A 151 11.55 2.09 -7.21
N ILE A 152 10.63 1.65 -8.06
CA ILE A 152 10.49 0.24 -8.43
C ILE A 152 10.54 0.13 -9.94
N GLU A 153 11.40 -0.73 -10.47
CA GLU A 153 11.29 -1.21 -11.84
C GLU A 153 10.18 -2.28 -11.88
N LYS A 154 9.30 -2.18 -12.88
CA LYS A 154 8.04 -2.96 -12.92
C LYS A 154 8.25 -4.47 -12.91
N SER A 155 9.31 -4.99 -13.53
CA SER A 155 9.60 -6.42 -13.59
C SER A 155 10.32 -6.95 -12.35
N ALA A 156 10.88 -6.07 -11.51
CA ALA A 156 11.60 -6.45 -10.30
C ALA A 156 10.69 -6.97 -9.17
N VAL A 157 9.40 -6.68 -9.22
CA VAL A 157 8.46 -7.12 -8.18
C VAL A 157 7.64 -8.31 -8.63
N ILE A 158 7.53 -9.28 -7.74
CA ILE A 158 6.68 -10.45 -7.90
C ILE A 158 5.43 -10.22 -7.06
N GLN A 159 4.28 -10.24 -7.73
CA GLN A 159 2.99 -10.15 -7.07
C GLN A 159 2.07 -11.23 -7.64
N PHE A 160 1.73 -12.19 -6.82
CA PHE A 160 0.86 -13.28 -7.21
C PHE A 160 -0.24 -13.50 -6.18
N GLU A 161 -1.48 -13.49 -6.63
CA GLU A 161 -2.65 -13.81 -5.82
C GLU A 161 -3.10 -15.24 -6.14
N LYS A 162 -2.90 -16.15 -5.20
CA LYS A 162 -3.26 -17.55 -5.36
C LYS A 162 -4.75 -17.79 -5.17
N HIS A 163 -5.37 -17.08 -4.25
CA HIS A 163 -6.76 -17.29 -3.86
C HIS A 163 -7.40 -16.00 -3.39
N VAL A 164 -8.44 -15.58 -4.08
CA VAL A 164 -9.28 -14.46 -3.68
C VAL A 164 -10.70 -15.00 -3.55
N ALA A 165 -11.22 -15.06 -2.34
CA ALA A 165 -12.53 -15.64 -2.06
C ALA A 165 -13.40 -14.66 -1.26
N PRO A 166 -14.22 -13.86 -1.93
CA PRO A 166 -15.35 -13.22 -1.29
C PRO A 166 -16.40 -14.30 -0.95
N LYS A 167 -16.89 -14.28 0.28
CA LYS A 167 -17.94 -15.19 0.75
C LYS A 167 -19.12 -14.40 1.30
N ILE A 168 -20.29 -14.68 0.77
CA ILE A 168 -21.55 -14.13 1.27
C ILE A 168 -22.28 -15.26 1.99
N ILE A 169 -22.68 -15.01 3.24
CA ILE A 169 -23.52 -15.89 4.03
C ILE A 169 -24.89 -15.23 4.11
N THR A 170 -25.90 -15.91 3.56
CA THR A 170 -27.28 -15.42 3.58
C THR A 170 -27.90 -15.60 4.98
N PRO A 171 -28.99 -14.89 5.31
CA PRO A 171 -29.68 -15.04 6.58
C PRO A 171 -30.07 -16.48 6.89
N GLU A 172 -30.51 -17.25 5.89
CA GLU A 172 -30.87 -18.67 6.02
C GLU A 172 -29.69 -19.57 6.44
N GLN A 173 -28.46 -19.17 6.08
CA GLN A 173 -27.23 -19.89 6.42
C GLN A 173 -26.59 -19.35 7.71
N ASN A 174 -27.02 -18.19 8.17
CA ASN A 174 -26.46 -17.52 9.33
C ASN A 174 -27.17 -17.94 10.62
N GLN A 175 -26.62 -18.92 11.32
CA GLN A 175 -27.21 -19.45 12.56
C GLN A 175 -27.21 -18.48 13.75
N SER A 176 -26.49 -17.36 13.67
CA SER A 176 -26.31 -16.44 14.79
C SER A 176 -27.18 -15.18 14.73
N ALA A 177 -27.75 -14.86 13.57
CA ALA A 177 -28.61 -13.69 13.42
C ALA A 177 -29.33 -13.74 12.06
N ASP A 178 -30.51 -13.13 11.95
CA ASP A 178 -31.20 -12.89 10.70
C ASP A 178 -30.55 -11.73 9.93
N ALA A 179 -29.35 -12.00 9.42
CA ALA A 179 -28.51 -10.98 8.80
C ALA A 179 -27.56 -11.57 7.76
N TYR A 180 -27.24 -10.78 6.75
CA TYR A 180 -26.17 -11.08 5.80
C TYR A 180 -24.80 -10.86 6.44
N LYS A 181 -23.86 -11.81 6.22
CA LYS A 181 -22.44 -11.66 6.57
C LYS A 181 -21.60 -11.66 5.31
N PHE A 182 -20.62 -10.75 5.26
CA PHE A 182 -19.59 -10.70 4.24
C PHE A 182 -18.25 -11.14 4.81
N GLY A 183 -17.63 -12.13 4.17
CA GLY A 183 -16.27 -12.56 4.47
C GLY A 183 -15.38 -12.36 3.24
N TYR A 184 -14.15 -11.96 3.47
CA TYR A 184 -13.13 -11.83 2.41
C TYR A 184 -11.86 -12.55 2.84
N ARG A 185 -11.32 -13.36 1.95
CA ARG A 185 -10.03 -14.03 2.14
C ARG A 185 -9.17 -13.83 0.91
N ASN A 186 -7.95 -13.34 1.14
CA ASN A 186 -6.92 -13.27 0.12
C ASN A 186 -5.70 -14.06 0.59
N VAL A 187 -5.11 -14.83 -0.31
CA VAL A 187 -3.84 -15.54 -0.11
C VAL A 187 -2.96 -15.21 -1.31
N GLY A 188 -1.88 -14.51 -1.07
CA GLY A 188 -0.96 -14.08 -2.12
C GLY A 188 0.50 -14.05 -1.65
N ILE A 189 1.37 -13.77 -2.59
CA ILE A 189 2.82 -13.59 -2.37
C ILE A 189 3.18 -12.22 -2.92
N ALA A 190 3.98 -11.48 -2.18
CA ALA A 190 4.64 -10.26 -2.62
C ALA A 190 6.14 -10.41 -2.32
N ASP A 191 6.98 -10.26 -3.33
CA ASP A 191 8.42 -10.46 -3.22
C ASP A 191 9.16 -9.61 -4.27
N VAL A 192 10.46 -9.56 -4.19
CA VAL A 192 11.34 -8.84 -5.13
C VAL A 192 12.30 -9.84 -5.74
N TYR A 193 12.55 -9.73 -7.05
CA TYR A 193 13.64 -10.46 -7.72
C TYR A 193 14.97 -9.98 -7.16
N GLU A 194 15.78 -10.94 -6.69
CA GLU A 194 17.19 -10.74 -6.32
C GLU A 194 18.13 -11.00 -7.52
#